data_2277cc4d5d9231a50ed4e917d10526dc
#
_entry.id   2277cc4d5d9231a50ed4e917d10526dc
#
_cell.length_a   1.000
_cell.length_b   1.000
_cell.length_c   1.000
_cell.angle_alpha   90.00
_cell.angle_beta   90.00
_cell.angle_gamma   90.00
#
_symmetry.space_group_name_H-M   'P 1'
#
loop_
_entity.id
_entity.type
_entity.pdbx_description
1 polymer ?
#
loop_
_entity_poly.entity_id
_entity_poly.type
_entity_poly.pdbx_seq_one_letter_code
_entity_poly.pdbx_strand_id
1 'polypeptide(L)'
;RTAQLLCIYIRTMAPNVKIILGGPGLSHNGLHGVNMGAEWQELKLCDHWVKSEGEHPIIDIMEGDYISTPEWTQIKNLDEFPIPVYDSYDWSLYRGGIPITGSRGCVRKCTFCDIHTHWKKFVWRSGKSIADEMIAQSTKHGVYDFAFTDSLINGSMKAYKEMCNVLRDYNSTAENPLTWRGQFIFRPRNQMPEDIWKLSKEAGLAQTYIGIESLDEGVRDHMRKKFSNDDVIYGVKAMNKYGIEGTFLMIVGYVTDTEETIKNQKEMFEVLSPYAGTSITKVAVGSTLAILPGTPLASMAEDLGITLGTNENDWVGLSNQTTRLQWRQDLIEHCVKLGYNVPEHVGHDQMMTSGSVINV
;
A
#
# COMPACT_ATOMS: atom_id res chain seq x y z
N ARG A 1 15.52 15.72 1.49
CA ARG A 1 16.00 16.89 2.27
C ARG A 1 15.98 16.62 3.77
N THR A 2 14.88 16.14 4.35
CA THR A 2 14.79 15.87 5.81
C THR A 2 15.81 14.84 6.28
N ALA A 3 15.92 13.68 5.62
CA ALA A 3 16.90 12.64 5.96
C ALA A 3 18.35 13.16 5.87
N GLN A 4 18.68 13.98 4.87
CA GLN A 4 20.01 14.58 4.76
C GLN A 4 20.34 15.52 5.93
N LEU A 5 19.38 16.39 6.30
CA LEU A 5 19.55 17.26 7.46
C LEU A 5 19.71 16.45 8.76
N LEU A 6 18.98 15.34 8.89
CA LEU A 6 19.14 14.45 10.04
C LEU A 6 20.53 13.80 10.08
N CYS A 7 21.04 13.33 8.95
CA CYS A 7 22.43 12.81 8.89
C CYS A 7 23.46 13.86 9.29
N ILE A 8 23.33 15.09 8.79
CA ILE A 8 24.21 16.20 9.17
C ILE A 8 24.14 16.47 10.67
N TYR A 9 22.92 16.53 11.22
CA TYR A 9 22.71 16.75 12.65
C TYR A 9 23.34 15.64 13.50
N ILE A 10 23.11 14.38 13.15
CA ILE A 10 23.69 13.23 13.87
C ILE A 10 25.22 13.27 13.80
N ARG A 11 25.81 13.54 12.62
CA ARG A 11 27.28 13.68 12.49
C ARG A 11 27.84 14.77 13.37
N THR A 12 27.11 15.86 13.53
CA THR A 12 27.55 16.99 14.37
C THR A 12 27.47 16.65 15.85
N MET A 13 26.39 16.02 16.29
CA MET A 13 26.12 15.76 17.71
C MET A 13 26.77 14.46 18.23
N ALA A 14 26.93 13.47 17.36
CA ALA A 14 27.45 12.14 17.69
C ALA A 14 28.35 11.61 16.56
N PRO A 15 29.56 12.15 16.36
CA PRO A 15 30.43 11.88 15.20
C PRO A 15 30.83 10.41 15.06
N ASN A 16 30.84 9.64 16.16
CA ASN A 16 31.24 8.24 16.19
C ASN A 16 30.06 7.25 15.94
N VAL A 17 28.84 7.73 15.83
CA VAL A 17 27.69 6.87 15.52
C VAL A 17 27.73 6.44 14.07
N LYS A 18 27.60 5.15 13.82
CA LYS A 18 27.45 4.62 12.45
C LYS A 18 26.06 4.98 11.89
N ILE A 19 26.04 5.60 10.74
CA ILE A 19 24.81 5.96 10.01
C ILE A 19 24.67 5.03 8.82
N ILE A 20 23.57 4.25 8.82
CA ILE A 20 23.22 3.33 7.74
C ILE A 20 21.97 3.85 7.06
N LEU A 21 22.02 4.02 5.75
CA LEU A 21 20.86 4.43 4.93
C LEU A 21 20.21 3.22 4.28
N GLY A 22 18.90 3.17 4.25
CA GLY A 22 18.13 2.13 3.60
C GLY A 22 16.76 2.60 3.15
N GLY A 23 16.01 1.66 2.60
CA GLY A 23 14.61 1.88 2.21
C GLY A 23 14.40 2.27 0.75
N PRO A 24 13.12 2.40 0.32
CA PRO A 24 12.74 2.59 -1.08
C PRO A 24 13.37 3.82 -1.76
N GLY A 25 13.65 4.88 -1.00
CA GLY A 25 14.29 6.09 -1.52
C GLY A 25 15.67 5.88 -2.13
N LEU A 26 16.37 4.81 -1.74
CA LEU A 26 17.66 4.45 -2.33
C LEU A 26 17.54 3.51 -3.54
N SER A 27 16.37 2.91 -3.75
CA SER A 27 16.11 2.02 -4.89
C SER A 27 15.90 2.77 -6.19
N HIS A 28 15.45 4.02 -6.11
CA HIS A 28 15.31 4.90 -7.26
C HIS A 28 16.64 5.61 -7.48
N ASN A 29 17.20 5.51 -8.68
CA ASN A 29 18.15 6.50 -9.14
C ASN A 29 17.34 7.79 -9.25
N GLY A 30 17.43 8.70 -8.29
CA GLY A 30 16.59 9.90 -8.20
C GLY A 30 16.26 10.54 -9.55
N LEU A 31 15.46 11.59 -9.60
CA LEU A 31 15.08 12.30 -10.83
C LEU A 31 16.23 12.60 -11.81
N HIS A 32 17.48 12.53 -11.34
CA HIS A 32 18.69 12.80 -12.11
C HIS A 32 19.61 11.59 -12.31
N GLY A 33 19.15 10.35 -12.05
CA GLY A 33 19.96 9.14 -12.23
C GLY A 33 21.10 8.96 -11.22
N VAL A 34 21.17 9.78 -10.17
CA VAL A 34 22.23 9.77 -9.16
C VAL A 34 21.91 8.73 -8.08
N ASN A 35 22.89 7.88 -7.74
CA ASN A 35 22.79 7.01 -6.58
C ASN A 35 23.02 7.83 -5.29
N MET A 36 21.93 8.26 -4.68
CA MET A 36 21.92 9.09 -3.47
C MET A 36 22.73 8.47 -2.33
N GLY A 37 22.70 7.15 -2.18
CA GLY A 37 23.48 6.45 -1.13
C GLY A 37 24.96 6.61 -1.32
N ALA A 38 25.46 6.41 -2.55
CA ALA A 38 26.88 6.58 -2.88
C ALA A 38 27.34 8.04 -2.70
N GLU A 39 26.53 8.99 -3.20
CA GLU A 39 26.81 10.42 -3.03
C GLU A 39 26.92 10.82 -1.54
N TRP A 40 25.99 10.36 -0.71
CA TRP A 40 26.01 10.68 0.72
C TRP A 40 27.14 9.98 1.48
N GLN A 41 27.57 8.81 1.02
CA GLN A 41 28.76 8.15 1.56
C GLN A 41 30.05 8.91 1.21
N GLU A 42 30.19 9.40 -0.02
CA GLU A 42 31.33 10.27 -0.43
C GLU A 42 31.37 11.57 0.38
N LEU A 43 30.20 12.16 0.64
CA LEU A 43 30.05 13.35 1.49
C LEU A 43 30.20 13.05 3.00
N LYS A 44 30.49 11.80 3.39
CA LYS A 44 30.60 11.34 4.78
C LYS A 44 29.35 11.57 5.64
N LEU A 45 28.19 11.67 4.99
CA LEU A 45 26.90 11.80 5.65
C LEU A 45 26.39 10.45 6.16
N CYS A 46 26.79 9.35 5.55
CA CYS A 46 26.53 8.00 6.03
C CYS A 46 27.81 7.12 5.93
N ASP A 47 27.83 6.04 6.68
CA ASP A 47 28.91 5.05 6.65
C ASP A 47 28.61 3.94 5.65
N HIS A 48 27.35 3.52 5.62
CA HIS A 48 26.85 2.48 4.70
C HIS A 48 25.50 2.87 4.12
N TRP A 49 25.19 2.29 2.97
CA TRP A 49 23.86 2.38 2.38
C TRP A 49 23.47 1.02 1.78
N VAL A 50 22.18 0.70 1.89
CA VAL A 50 21.58 -0.57 1.45
C VAL A 50 20.47 -0.27 0.45
N LYS A 51 20.68 -0.63 -0.80
CA LYS A 51 19.69 -0.44 -1.87
C LYS A 51 18.61 -1.52 -1.88
N SER A 52 18.95 -2.72 -1.41
CA SER A 52 18.10 -3.90 -1.36
C SER A 52 17.37 -4.04 -0.02
N GLU A 53 16.86 -5.23 0.25
CA GLU A 53 16.31 -5.60 1.55
C GLU A 53 17.41 -5.61 2.62
N GLY A 54 17.09 -5.15 3.81
CA GLY A 54 18.09 -4.82 4.84
C GLY A 54 18.47 -5.97 5.76
N GLU A 55 17.74 -7.08 5.76
CA GLU A 55 17.87 -8.13 6.78
C GLU A 55 19.24 -8.80 6.79
N HIS A 56 19.77 -9.19 5.63
CA HIS A 56 21.12 -9.73 5.52
C HIS A 56 22.20 -8.64 5.62
N PRO A 57 22.09 -7.53 4.85
CA PRO A 57 23.08 -6.45 4.91
C PRO A 57 23.32 -5.89 6.31
N ILE A 58 22.31 -5.82 7.19
CA ILE A 58 22.55 -5.30 8.56
C ILE A 58 23.45 -6.22 9.37
N ILE A 59 23.37 -7.53 9.18
CA ILE A 59 24.23 -8.51 9.83
C ILE A 59 25.66 -8.34 9.30
N ASP A 60 25.84 -8.31 7.98
CA ASP A 60 27.14 -8.14 7.34
C ASP A 60 27.81 -6.82 7.76
N ILE A 61 27.00 -5.73 7.91
CA ILE A 61 27.51 -4.44 8.43
C ILE A 61 27.99 -4.56 9.88
N MET A 62 27.27 -5.29 10.71
CA MET A 62 27.65 -5.48 12.12
C MET A 62 28.89 -6.35 12.27
N GLU A 63 29.09 -7.32 11.38
CA GLU A 63 30.28 -8.18 11.32
C GLU A 63 31.47 -7.49 10.67
N GLY A 64 31.25 -6.39 9.94
CA GLY A 64 32.31 -5.60 9.30
C GLY A 64 32.61 -6.02 7.85
N ASP A 65 31.84 -6.93 7.28
CA ASP A 65 32.07 -7.53 5.97
C ASP A 65 31.27 -6.87 4.83
N TYR A 66 30.41 -5.88 5.13
CA TYR A 66 29.53 -5.26 4.15
C TYR A 66 30.21 -4.19 3.32
N ILE A 67 30.04 -4.29 2.01
CA ILE A 67 30.39 -3.26 1.03
C ILE A 67 29.09 -2.74 0.40
N SER A 68 28.84 -1.43 0.51
CA SER A 68 27.69 -0.80 -0.14
C SER A 68 27.74 -0.99 -1.65
N THR A 69 26.69 -1.55 -2.25
CA THR A 69 26.62 -1.90 -3.66
C THR A 69 25.33 -1.38 -4.29
N PRO A 70 25.37 -0.92 -5.56
CA PRO A 70 24.16 -0.58 -6.32
C PRO A 70 23.37 -1.82 -6.76
N GLU A 71 23.88 -3.02 -6.56
CA GLU A 71 23.16 -4.25 -6.87
C GLU A 71 21.93 -4.40 -5.96
N TRP A 72 20.86 -4.88 -6.56
CA TRP A 72 19.61 -5.09 -5.87
C TRP A 72 19.32 -6.59 -5.74
N THR A 73 19.19 -7.06 -4.52
CA THR A 73 18.84 -8.46 -4.22
C THR A 73 17.48 -8.52 -3.53
N GLN A 74 16.70 -9.54 -3.81
CA GLN A 74 15.42 -9.80 -3.15
C GLN A 74 15.44 -11.15 -2.45
N ILE A 75 15.02 -11.16 -1.21
CA ILE A 75 14.80 -12.37 -0.41
C ILE A 75 13.74 -13.22 -1.09
N LYS A 76 14.01 -14.51 -1.22
CA LYS A 76 13.13 -15.45 -1.94
C LYS A 76 12.14 -16.16 -1.02
N ASN A 77 12.52 -16.39 0.23
CA ASN A 77 11.70 -17.07 1.22
C ASN A 77 11.58 -16.21 2.48
N LEU A 78 10.42 -15.63 2.70
CA LEU A 78 10.15 -14.77 3.85
C LEU A 78 9.87 -15.57 5.14
N ASP A 79 9.61 -16.87 5.05
CA ASP A 79 9.40 -17.73 6.23
C ASP A 79 10.71 -18.07 6.96
N GLU A 80 11.87 -17.71 6.40
CA GLU A 80 13.18 -17.90 7.05
C GLU A 80 13.47 -16.88 8.17
N PHE A 81 12.71 -15.79 8.20
CA PHE A 81 12.93 -14.76 9.20
C PHE A 81 12.20 -15.05 10.51
N PRO A 82 12.83 -14.68 11.64
CA PRO A 82 12.18 -14.80 12.94
C PRO A 82 10.98 -13.85 13.06
N ILE A 83 10.07 -14.19 13.94
CA ILE A 83 8.98 -13.29 14.36
C ILE A 83 9.60 -12.03 14.98
N PRO A 84 9.15 -10.82 14.59
CA PRO A 84 9.63 -9.58 15.18
C PRO A 84 9.44 -9.52 16.70
N VAL A 85 10.39 -8.91 17.41
CA VAL A 85 10.33 -8.76 18.87
C VAL A 85 9.91 -7.33 19.19
N TYR A 86 8.77 -7.19 19.89
CA TYR A 86 8.19 -5.91 20.27
C TYR A 86 8.20 -5.66 21.79
N ASP A 87 9.10 -6.31 22.55
CA ASP A 87 9.10 -6.28 24.01
C ASP A 87 9.37 -4.89 24.61
N SER A 88 10.01 -4.01 23.85
CA SER A 88 10.28 -2.62 24.25
C SER A 88 9.15 -1.64 23.88
N TYR A 89 8.08 -2.11 23.22
CA TYR A 89 6.99 -1.26 22.78
C TYR A 89 5.90 -1.17 23.87
N ASP A 90 5.50 0.04 24.20
CA ASP A 90 4.28 0.29 24.98
C ASP A 90 3.10 0.41 24.01
N TRP A 91 2.36 -0.67 23.82
CA TRP A 91 1.23 -0.72 22.91
C TRP A 91 0.07 0.22 23.27
N SER A 92 0.00 0.71 24.52
CA SER A 92 -1.00 1.70 24.90
C SER A 92 -0.84 3.04 24.17
N LEU A 93 0.37 3.31 23.67
CA LEU A 93 0.69 4.51 22.88
C LEU A 93 0.36 4.36 21.39
N TYR A 94 0.08 3.14 20.91
CA TYR A 94 -0.16 2.85 19.50
C TYR A 94 -1.61 2.42 19.26
N ARG A 95 -2.33 3.17 18.44
CA ARG A 95 -3.74 2.89 18.13
C ARG A 95 -3.94 2.07 16.85
N GLY A 96 -2.89 1.72 16.17
CA GLY A 96 -2.96 1.08 14.86
C GLY A 96 -2.92 -0.44 14.86
N GLY A 97 -2.82 -1.07 16.03
CA GLY A 97 -2.60 -2.51 16.14
C GLY A 97 -1.16 -2.91 15.78
N ILE A 98 -0.86 -4.21 15.87
CA ILE A 98 0.48 -4.72 15.54
C ILE A 98 0.65 -4.79 14.01
N PRO A 99 1.75 -4.24 13.45
CA PRO A 99 2.02 -4.37 12.03
C PRO A 99 2.45 -5.80 11.67
N ILE A 100 1.89 -6.32 10.58
CA ILE A 100 2.23 -7.64 10.02
C ILE A 100 2.67 -7.47 8.57
N THR A 101 3.75 -8.14 8.19
CA THR A 101 4.20 -8.23 6.80
C THR A 101 4.03 -9.67 6.32
N GLY A 102 3.08 -9.91 5.45
CA GLY A 102 2.81 -11.22 4.85
C GLY A 102 3.44 -11.40 3.47
N SER A 103 3.72 -10.28 2.76
CA SER A 103 4.29 -10.33 1.41
C SER A 103 5.08 -9.07 1.08
N ARG A 104 5.90 -9.17 0.03
CA ARG A 104 6.65 -8.04 -0.55
C ARG A 104 6.42 -7.98 -2.05
N GLY A 105 6.24 -6.76 -2.56
CA GLY A 105 5.89 -6.53 -3.94
C GLY A 105 4.39 -6.69 -4.22
N CYS A 106 4.03 -6.82 -5.49
CA CYS A 106 2.65 -6.98 -5.92
C CYS A 106 2.55 -7.89 -7.13
N VAL A 107 1.53 -8.73 -7.18
CA VAL A 107 1.20 -9.60 -8.33
C VAL A 107 0.66 -8.80 -9.52
N ARG A 108 0.20 -7.57 -9.31
CA ARG A 108 -0.30 -6.67 -10.35
C ARG A 108 0.83 -5.79 -10.88
N LYS A 109 0.75 -5.44 -12.16
CA LYS A 109 1.70 -4.55 -12.85
C LYS A 109 0.97 -3.32 -13.37
N CYS A 110 0.36 -2.57 -12.44
CA CYS A 110 -0.35 -1.34 -12.78
C CYS A 110 0.61 -0.33 -13.42
N THR A 111 0.15 0.36 -14.46
CA THR A 111 0.99 1.25 -15.26
C THR A 111 1.57 2.42 -14.47
N PHE A 112 0.82 2.94 -13.50
CA PHE A 112 1.19 4.10 -12.67
C PHE A 112 2.00 3.75 -11.42
N CYS A 113 2.07 2.45 -11.04
CA CYS A 113 2.58 2.04 -9.74
C CYS A 113 4.08 1.79 -9.77
N ASP A 114 4.80 2.34 -8.80
CA ASP A 114 6.25 2.23 -8.66
C ASP A 114 6.71 0.99 -7.88
N ILE A 115 5.78 0.19 -7.33
CA ILE A 115 6.13 -0.97 -6.50
C ILE A 115 7.14 -1.91 -7.17
N HIS A 116 7.09 -2.03 -8.51
CA HIS A 116 8.00 -2.86 -9.27
C HIS A 116 9.38 -2.23 -9.52
N THR A 117 9.54 -0.96 -9.25
CA THR A 117 10.85 -0.32 -9.27
C THR A 117 11.67 -0.77 -8.07
N HIS A 118 10.99 -1.00 -6.95
CA HIS A 118 11.58 -1.49 -5.69
C HIS A 118 11.52 -3.01 -5.57
N TRP A 119 10.34 -3.62 -5.74
CA TRP A 119 10.15 -5.08 -5.65
C TRP A 119 10.04 -5.71 -7.03
N LYS A 120 11.08 -6.40 -7.48
CA LYS A 120 11.11 -7.02 -8.82
C LYS A 120 10.19 -8.23 -8.94
N LYS A 121 9.96 -8.93 -7.82
CA LYS A 121 9.09 -10.11 -7.74
C LYS A 121 8.13 -9.98 -6.57
N PHE A 122 6.96 -10.58 -6.73
CA PHE A 122 6.04 -10.80 -5.63
C PHE A 122 6.48 -12.05 -4.86
N VAL A 123 6.82 -11.89 -3.59
CA VAL A 123 7.15 -12.98 -2.66
C VAL A 123 6.23 -12.89 -1.46
N TRP A 124 5.89 -14.04 -0.88
CA TRP A 124 4.95 -14.10 0.24
C TRP A 124 5.36 -15.18 1.25
N ARG A 125 4.92 -15.00 2.48
CA ARG A 125 5.01 -15.99 3.55
C ARG A 125 3.92 -17.05 3.40
N SER A 126 4.11 -18.22 4.00
CA SER A 126 3.03 -19.18 4.17
C SER A 126 1.91 -18.59 5.02
N GLY A 127 0.66 -18.94 4.70
CA GLY A 127 -0.48 -18.46 5.49
C GLY A 127 -0.41 -18.89 6.94
N LYS A 128 0.12 -20.10 7.18
CA LYS A 128 0.36 -20.60 8.54
C LYS A 128 1.35 -19.74 9.31
N SER A 129 2.49 -19.39 8.71
CA SER A 129 3.51 -18.54 9.36
C SER A 129 2.96 -17.17 9.74
N ILE A 130 2.14 -16.55 8.89
CA ILE A 130 1.47 -15.27 9.19
C ILE A 130 0.51 -15.43 10.37
N ALA A 131 -0.35 -16.43 10.35
CA ALA A 131 -1.32 -16.66 11.42
C ALA A 131 -0.65 -16.99 12.75
N ASP A 132 0.38 -17.83 12.74
CA ASP A 132 1.16 -18.18 13.94
C ASP A 132 1.79 -16.94 14.58
N GLU A 133 2.33 -16.01 13.77
CA GLU A 133 2.86 -14.75 14.26
C GLU A 133 1.77 -13.90 14.91
N MET A 134 0.62 -13.73 14.26
CA MET A 134 -0.50 -12.95 14.82
C MET A 134 -0.96 -13.53 16.16
N ILE A 135 -1.10 -14.86 16.27
CA ILE A 135 -1.48 -15.56 17.50
C ILE A 135 -0.41 -15.38 18.60
N ALA A 136 0.87 -15.55 18.24
CA ALA A 136 1.96 -15.40 19.19
C ALA A 136 2.06 -13.95 19.73
N GLN A 137 1.95 -12.96 18.85
CA GLN A 137 1.99 -11.54 19.23
C GLN A 137 0.79 -11.16 20.10
N SER A 138 -0.42 -11.60 19.75
CA SER A 138 -1.60 -11.33 20.57
C SER A 138 -1.50 -11.94 21.98
N THR A 139 -1.05 -13.18 22.07
CA THR A 139 -0.85 -13.87 23.34
C THR A 139 0.20 -13.17 24.20
N LYS A 140 1.28 -12.69 23.60
CA LYS A 140 2.38 -12.06 24.31
C LYS A 140 2.07 -10.63 24.76
N HIS A 141 1.40 -9.85 23.92
CA HIS A 141 1.23 -8.42 24.12
C HIS A 141 -0.20 -7.98 24.48
N GLY A 142 -1.17 -8.90 24.46
CA GLY A 142 -2.60 -8.56 24.73
C GLY A 142 -3.20 -7.61 23.69
N VAL A 143 -2.68 -7.59 22.45
CA VAL A 143 -3.18 -6.79 21.34
C VAL A 143 -3.84 -7.70 20.32
N TYR A 144 -5.08 -7.43 19.98
CA TYR A 144 -5.93 -8.31 19.16
C TYR A 144 -6.27 -7.69 17.79
N ASP A 145 -5.71 -6.53 17.47
CA ASP A 145 -5.88 -5.85 16.20
C ASP A 145 -4.56 -5.79 15.43
N PHE A 146 -4.59 -6.08 14.12
CA PHE A 146 -3.42 -6.17 13.27
C PHE A 146 -3.59 -5.36 11.98
N ALA A 147 -2.50 -4.72 11.56
CA ALA A 147 -2.46 -3.95 10.32
C ALA A 147 -1.43 -4.54 9.36
N PHE A 148 -1.88 -5.08 8.23
CA PHE A 148 -0.97 -5.56 7.20
C PHE A 148 -0.28 -4.39 6.48
N THR A 149 1.04 -4.48 6.36
CA THR A 149 1.89 -3.52 5.64
C THR A 149 2.08 -3.89 4.17
N ASP A 150 1.47 -4.97 3.74
CA ASP A 150 1.52 -5.51 2.39
C ASP A 150 0.93 -4.55 1.36
N SER A 151 1.53 -4.47 0.18
CA SER A 151 0.91 -3.79 -0.97
C SER A 151 -0.33 -4.50 -1.48
N LEU A 152 -0.53 -5.78 -1.12
CA LEU A 152 -1.68 -6.59 -1.51
C LEU A 152 -1.75 -7.89 -0.70
N ILE A 153 -2.66 -7.99 0.27
CA ILE A 153 -2.81 -9.19 1.11
C ILE A 153 -3.31 -10.40 0.31
N ASN A 154 -4.33 -10.20 -0.53
CA ASN A 154 -4.90 -11.26 -1.34
C ASN A 154 -4.14 -11.49 -2.66
N GLY A 155 -2.83 -11.22 -2.69
CA GLY A 155 -1.94 -11.47 -3.83
C GLY A 155 -1.81 -12.97 -4.13
N SER A 156 -1.45 -13.76 -3.12
CA SER A 156 -1.44 -15.23 -3.17
C SER A 156 -2.70 -15.79 -2.52
N MET A 157 -3.68 -16.22 -3.33
CA MET A 157 -4.92 -16.81 -2.79
C MET A 157 -4.68 -18.11 -2.04
N LYS A 158 -3.59 -18.83 -2.30
CA LYS A 158 -3.20 -20.03 -1.54
C LYS A 158 -2.82 -19.64 -0.11
N ALA A 159 -1.86 -18.76 0.07
CA ALA A 159 -1.42 -18.31 1.39
C ALA A 159 -2.54 -17.56 2.14
N TYR A 160 -3.33 -16.75 1.43
CA TYR A 160 -4.48 -16.04 1.98
C TYR A 160 -5.50 -17.00 2.60
N LYS A 161 -5.92 -18.04 1.86
CA LYS A 161 -6.87 -19.04 2.35
C LYS A 161 -6.31 -19.86 3.52
N GLU A 162 -5.03 -20.22 3.47
CA GLU A 162 -4.35 -20.93 4.54
C GLU A 162 -4.35 -20.07 5.82
N MET A 163 -3.96 -18.82 5.76
CA MET A 163 -4.00 -17.88 6.88
C MET A 163 -5.42 -17.75 7.45
N CYS A 164 -6.41 -17.50 6.59
CA CYS A 164 -7.79 -17.36 7.02
C CYS A 164 -8.35 -18.63 7.69
N ASN A 165 -7.99 -19.82 7.24
CA ASN A 165 -8.43 -21.05 7.90
C ASN A 165 -7.85 -21.16 9.32
N VAL A 166 -6.56 -20.91 9.51
CA VAL A 166 -5.91 -20.97 10.84
C VAL A 166 -6.52 -19.91 11.76
N LEU A 167 -6.69 -18.68 11.29
CA LEU A 167 -7.26 -17.59 12.09
C LEU A 167 -8.75 -17.82 12.42
N ARG A 168 -9.55 -18.36 11.50
CA ARG A 168 -10.94 -18.74 11.77
C ARG A 168 -11.01 -19.78 12.90
N ASP A 169 -10.19 -20.83 12.83
CA ASP A 169 -10.19 -21.89 13.82
C ASP A 169 -9.77 -21.35 15.19
N TYR A 170 -8.77 -20.49 15.25
CA TYR A 170 -8.39 -19.76 16.47
C TYR A 170 -9.53 -18.87 16.99
N ASN A 171 -10.07 -18.00 16.14
CA ASN A 171 -11.13 -17.04 16.52
C ASN A 171 -12.41 -17.73 16.99
N SER A 172 -12.70 -18.95 16.51
CA SER A 172 -13.91 -19.70 16.90
C SER A 172 -13.95 -20.09 18.38
N THR A 173 -12.81 -20.12 19.05
CA THR A 173 -12.65 -20.53 20.45
C THR A 173 -11.98 -19.48 21.33
N ALA A 174 -11.41 -18.43 20.74
CA ALA A 174 -10.70 -17.40 21.45
C ALA A 174 -11.66 -16.49 22.26
N GLU A 175 -11.30 -16.19 23.51
CA GLU A 175 -12.00 -15.20 24.33
C GLU A 175 -11.96 -13.80 23.68
N ASN A 176 -10.80 -13.45 23.08
CA ASN A 176 -10.59 -12.21 22.34
C ASN A 176 -10.20 -12.53 20.90
N PRO A 177 -11.16 -12.59 19.96
CA PRO A 177 -10.88 -12.87 18.57
C PRO A 177 -9.96 -11.81 17.93
N LEU A 178 -9.05 -12.26 17.07
CA LEU A 178 -8.17 -11.37 16.33
C LEU A 178 -8.93 -10.67 15.22
N THR A 179 -8.63 -9.38 15.04
CA THR A 179 -9.10 -8.59 13.91
C THR A 179 -7.93 -8.07 13.09
N TRP A 180 -8.16 -7.85 11.81
CA TRP A 180 -7.10 -7.36 10.93
C TRP A 180 -7.63 -6.56 9.75
N ARG A 181 -6.74 -5.75 9.19
CA ARG A 181 -7.02 -4.91 8.03
C ARG A 181 -5.80 -4.80 7.11
N GLY A 182 -6.02 -4.40 5.87
CA GLY A 182 -4.94 -4.13 4.94
C GLY A 182 -5.37 -3.92 3.50
N GLN A 183 -4.39 -3.78 2.60
CA GLN A 183 -4.63 -3.51 1.20
C GLN A 183 -5.16 -4.72 0.44
N PHE A 184 -6.17 -4.48 -0.36
CA PHE A 184 -6.95 -5.49 -1.04
C PHE A 184 -7.20 -5.11 -2.50
N ILE A 185 -7.53 -6.11 -3.31
CA ILE A 185 -8.01 -5.91 -4.68
C ILE A 185 -9.26 -6.76 -4.89
N PHE A 186 -10.23 -6.24 -5.62
CA PHE A 186 -11.29 -7.08 -6.12
C PHE A 186 -10.74 -8.10 -7.10
N ARG A 187 -11.29 -9.29 -7.05
CA ARG A 187 -10.94 -10.41 -7.93
C ARG A 187 -12.19 -10.93 -8.61
N PRO A 188 -12.05 -11.52 -9.81
CA PRO A 188 -13.13 -12.23 -10.43
C PRO A 188 -13.80 -13.23 -9.48
N ARG A 189 -15.10 -13.38 -9.58
CA ARG A 189 -15.93 -14.21 -8.69
C ARG A 189 -15.40 -15.64 -8.53
N ASN A 190 -14.84 -16.22 -9.60
CA ASN A 190 -14.24 -17.56 -9.54
C ASN A 190 -12.93 -17.65 -8.75
N GLN A 191 -12.23 -16.53 -8.53
CA GLN A 191 -11.01 -16.46 -7.73
C GLN A 191 -11.30 -16.12 -6.26
N MET A 192 -12.36 -15.36 -6.02
CA MET A 192 -12.82 -14.99 -4.68
C MET A 192 -14.33 -15.16 -4.55
N PRO A 193 -14.82 -16.42 -4.56
CA PRO A 193 -16.22 -16.74 -4.39
C PRO A 193 -16.73 -16.39 -2.99
N GLU A 194 -18.03 -16.47 -2.77
CA GLU A 194 -18.68 -15.96 -1.56
C GLU A 194 -18.20 -16.66 -0.27
N ASP A 195 -17.88 -17.94 -0.33
CA ASP A 195 -17.33 -18.70 0.79
C ASP A 195 -15.97 -18.16 1.28
N ILE A 196 -15.18 -17.54 0.39
CA ILE A 196 -13.93 -16.90 0.77
C ILE A 196 -14.17 -15.56 1.48
N TRP A 197 -15.18 -14.80 1.09
CA TRP A 197 -15.58 -13.59 1.82
C TRP A 197 -16.08 -13.94 3.23
N LYS A 198 -16.90 -15.01 3.35
CA LYS A 198 -17.34 -15.54 4.63
C LYS A 198 -16.15 -15.97 5.49
N LEU A 199 -15.26 -16.79 4.93
CA LEU A 199 -14.03 -17.23 5.60
C LEU A 199 -13.18 -16.06 6.07
N SER A 200 -13.02 -15.03 5.24
CA SER A 200 -12.25 -13.82 5.59
C SER A 200 -12.82 -13.11 6.82
N LYS A 201 -14.15 -12.99 6.89
CA LYS A 201 -14.83 -12.40 8.06
C LYS A 201 -14.66 -13.25 9.31
N GLU A 202 -14.84 -14.56 9.20
CA GLU A 202 -14.66 -15.51 10.30
C GLU A 202 -13.19 -15.52 10.80
N ALA A 203 -12.24 -15.28 9.90
CA ALA A 203 -10.82 -15.11 10.21
C ALA A 203 -10.47 -13.74 10.82
N GLY A 204 -11.43 -12.83 10.95
CA GLY A 204 -11.25 -11.54 11.58
C GLY A 204 -11.00 -10.35 10.64
N LEU A 205 -11.21 -10.50 9.32
CA LEU A 205 -11.12 -9.36 8.41
C LEU A 205 -12.17 -8.30 8.78
N ALA A 206 -11.72 -7.17 9.31
CA ALA A 206 -12.56 -6.07 9.70
C ALA A 206 -12.66 -5.01 8.59
N GLN A 207 -11.52 -4.62 8.02
CA GLN A 207 -11.46 -3.53 7.05
C GLN A 207 -10.50 -3.83 5.90
N THR A 208 -10.87 -3.37 4.70
CA THR A 208 -10.04 -3.45 3.49
C THR A 208 -9.76 -2.05 2.92
N TYR A 209 -8.55 -1.85 2.42
CA TYR A 209 -8.20 -0.69 1.60
C TYR A 209 -8.12 -1.16 0.15
N ILE A 210 -9.07 -0.74 -0.67
CA ILE A 210 -9.21 -1.29 -2.02
C ILE A 210 -8.76 -0.25 -3.04
N GLY A 211 -7.65 -0.53 -3.71
CA GLY A 211 -7.20 0.26 -4.85
C GLY A 211 -8.16 0.08 -6.04
N ILE A 212 -9.27 0.79 -6.05
CA ILE A 212 -10.18 0.87 -7.20
C ILE A 212 -9.53 1.71 -8.30
N GLU A 213 -8.96 2.82 -7.92
CA GLU A 213 -8.31 3.88 -8.70
C GLU A 213 -9.28 4.62 -9.62
N SER A 214 -10.10 3.93 -10.40
CA SER A 214 -11.17 4.49 -11.24
C SER A 214 -12.39 3.57 -11.27
N LEU A 215 -13.59 4.10 -11.28
CA LEU A 215 -14.83 3.35 -11.53
C LEU A 215 -15.20 3.30 -13.02
N ASP A 216 -14.45 3.97 -13.89
CA ASP A 216 -14.53 3.72 -15.34
C ASP A 216 -13.69 2.48 -15.69
N GLU A 217 -14.32 1.50 -16.35
CA GLU A 217 -13.69 0.21 -16.66
C GLU A 217 -12.58 0.36 -17.69
N GLY A 218 -12.76 1.22 -18.71
CA GLY A 218 -11.75 1.47 -19.73
C GLY A 218 -10.49 2.11 -19.16
N VAL A 219 -10.65 3.04 -18.23
CA VAL A 219 -9.53 3.64 -17.49
C VAL A 219 -8.81 2.58 -16.66
N ARG A 220 -9.54 1.71 -15.94
CA ARG A 220 -8.92 0.60 -15.17
C ARG A 220 -8.19 -0.40 -16.06
N ASP A 221 -8.72 -0.71 -17.25
CA ASP A 221 -8.05 -1.59 -18.20
C ASP A 221 -6.72 -1.00 -18.66
N HIS A 222 -6.68 0.29 -19.00
CA HIS A 222 -5.43 0.98 -19.31
C HIS A 222 -4.46 1.00 -18.12
N MET A 223 -4.97 1.12 -16.89
CA MET A 223 -4.20 0.98 -15.66
C MET A 223 -3.70 -0.46 -15.41
N ARG A 224 -4.17 -1.45 -16.14
CA ARG A 224 -3.90 -2.90 -15.97
C ARG A 224 -4.41 -3.45 -14.62
N LYS A 225 -5.56 -2.95 -14.12
CA LYS A 225 -6.14 -3.41 -12.83
C LYS A 225 -6.79 -4.80 -12.93
N LYS A 226 -7.30 -5.21 -14.09
CA LYS A 226 -7.81 -6.56 -14.39
C LYS A 226 -8.96 -7.03 -13.49
N PHE A 227 -9.94 -6.21 -13.26
CA PHE A 227 -11.24 -6.55 -12.69
C PHE A 227 -12.32 -5.62 -13.27
N SER A 228 -13.51 -6.15 -13.48
CA SER A 228 -14.66 -5.47 -14.11
C SER A 228 -15.50 -4.69 -13.11
N ASN A 229 -16.48 -3.90 -13.60
CA ASN A 229 -17.51 -3.28 -12.76
C ASN A 229 -18.39 -4.34 -12.08
N ASP A 230 -18.65 -5.47 -12.73
CA ASP A 230 -19.38 -6.59 -12.13
C ASP A 230 -18.63 -7.20 -10.95
N ASP A 231 -17.28 -7.30 -11.03
CA ASP A 231 -16.44 -7.76 -9.92
C ASP A 231 -16.48 -6.77 -8.74
N VAL A 232 -16.51 -5.46 -9.02
CA VAL A 232 -16.67 -4.41 -8.00
C VAL A 232 -18.02 -4.56 -7.29
N ILE A 233 -19.11 -4.61 -8.04
CA ILE A 233 -20.47 -4.74 -7.50
C ILE A 233 -20.61 -6.03 -6.69
N TYR A 234 -20.08 -7.14 -7.21
CA TYR A 234 -20.07 -8.41 -6.51
C TYR A 234 -19.31 -8.34 -5.20
N GLY A 235 -18.09 -7.80 -5.22
CA GLY A 235 -17.24 -7.68 -4.03
C GLY A 235 -17.88 -6.78 -2.96
N VAL A 236 -18.45 -5.63 -3.35
CA VAL A 236 -19.14 -4.71 -2.43
C VAL A 236 -20.36 -5.40 -1.79
N LYS A 237 -21.17 -6.13 -2.58
CA LYS A 237 -22.31 -6.92 -2.05
C LYS A 237 -21.86 -7.97 -1.05
N ALA A 238 -20.77 -8.68 -1.34
CA ALA A 238 -20.21 -9.69 -0.43
C ALA A 238 -19.68 -9.05 0.86
N MET A 239 -18.96 -7.95 0.76
CA MET A 239 -18.48 -7.18 1.92
C MET A 239 -19.66 -6.72 2.79
N ASN A 240 -20.72 -6.17 2.18
CA ASN A 240 -21.92 -5.75 2.91
C ASN A 240 -22.60 -6.92 3.62
N LYS A 241 -22.75 -8.07 2.93
CA LYS A 241 -23.37 -9.27 3.49
C LYS A 241 -22.64 -9.77 4.74
N TYR A 242 -21.31 -9.68 4.76
CA TYR A 242 -20.50 -10.21 5.87
C TYR A 242 -20.01 -9.13 6.84
N GLY A 243 -20.42 -7.87 6.69
CA GLY A 243 -20.03 -6.77 7.56
C GLY A 243 -18.52 -6.50 7.53
N ILE A 244 -17.94 -6.47 6.33
CA ILE A 244 -16.54 -6.10 6.08
C ILE A 244 -16.53 -4.65 5.58
N GLU A 245 -15.76 -3.79 6.24
CA GLU A 245 -15.63 -2.39 5.85
C GLU A 245 -14.63 -2.21 4.72
N GLY A 246 -14.87 -1.23 3.84
CA GLY A 246 -14.01 -0.90 2.72
C GLY A 246 -13.73 0.59 2.62
N THR A 247 -12.46 0.91 2.42
CA THR A 247 -12.03 2.23 1.95
C THR A 247 -11.66 2.11 0.49
N PHE A 248 -12.33 2.85 -0.38
CA PHE A 248 -11.98 2.94 -1.79
C PHE A 248 -10.88 3.97 -1.99
N LEU A 249 -9.78 3.55 -2.59
CA LEU A 249 -8.67 4.42 -2.97
C LEU A 249 -8.84 4.80 -4.44
N MET A 250 -8.87 6.11 -4.73
CA MET A 250 -9.17 6.65 -6.04
C MET A 250 -8.02 7.52 -6.57
N ILE A 251 -7.77 7.43 -7.87
CA ILE A 251 -6.91 8.33 -8.62
C ILE A 251 -7.81 9.08 -9.61
N VAL A 252 -7.83 10.39 -9.55
CA VAL A 252 -8.57 11.24 -10.50
C VAL A 252 -7.60 11.97 -11.40
N GLY A 253 -7.95 12.08 -12.68
CA GLY A 253 -7.10 12.68 -13.69
C GLY A 253 -5.99 11.74 -14.14
N TYR A 254 -6.32 10.47 -14.33
CA TYR A 254 -5.44 9.53 -15.01
C TYR A 254 -5.26 9.95 -16.49
N VAL A 255 -4.21 9.49 -17.15
CA VAL A 255 -3.82 9.98 -18.49
C VAL A 255 -4.86 9.76 -19.58
N THR A 256 -5.79 8.83 -19.38
CA THR A 256 -6.93 8.57 -20.28
C THR A 256 -8.26 9.12 -19.76
N ASP A 257 -8.26 9.82 -18.61
CA ASP A 257 -9.47 10.46 -18.11
C ASP A 257 -9.95 11.59 -19.04
N THR A 258 -11.27 11.64 -19.23
CA THR A 258 -12.02 12.63 -19.99
C THR A 258 -13.27 13.02 -19.21
N GLU A 259 -14.02 14.02 -19.65
CA GLU A 259 -15.34 14.36 -19.07
C GLU A 259 -16.28 13.15 -19.05
N GLU A 260 -16.25 12.31 -20.09
CA GLU A 260 -17.09 11.11 -20.19
C GLU A 260 -16.69 10.05 -19.15
N THR A 261 -15.37 9.79 -18.96
CA THR A 261 -14.94 8.82 -17.95
C THR A 261 -15.23 9.29 -16.53
N ILE A 262 -15.15 10.58 -16.26
CA ILE A 262 -15.56 11.16 -14.97
C ILE A 262 -17.07 11.01 -14.75
N LYS A 263 -17.88 11.20 -15.79
CA LYS A 263 -19.32 10.95 -15.74
C LYS A 263 -19.61 9.48 -15.44
N ASN A 264 -18.95 8.53 -16.13
CA ASN A 264 -19.09 7.10 -15.89
C ASN A 264 -18.74 6.73 -14.43
N GLN A 265 -17.70 7.35 -13.85
CA GLN A 265 -17.35 7.15 -12.45
C GLN A 265 -18.45 7.65 -11.50
N LYS A 266 -19.07 8.81 -11.78
CA LYS A 266 -20.18 9.34 -11.00
C LYS A 266 -21.40 8.39 -11.05
N GLU A 267 -21.78 7.90 -12.24
CA GLU A 267 -22.87 6.92 -12.41
C GLU A 267 -22.62 5.62 -11.64
N MET A 268 -21.36 5.13 -11.61
CA MET A 268 -21.01 3.96 -10.81
C MET A 268 -21.10 4.21 -9.31
N PHE A 269 -20.76 5.42 -8.84
CA PHE A 269 -20.98 5.78 -7.43
C PHE A 269 -22.47 5.83 -7.09
N GLU A 270 -23.35 6.23 -8.01
CA GLU A 270 -24.81 6.16 -7.84
C GLU A 270 -25.28 4.71 -7.68
N VAL A 271 -24.78 3.79 -8.53
CA VAL A 271 -25.08 2.34 -8.42
C VAL A 271 -24.61 1.76 -7.08
N LEU A 272 -23.49 2.22 -6.55
CA LEU A 272 -22.91 1.74 -5.30
C LEU A 272 -23.41 2.50 -4.06
N SER A 273 -24.20 3.56 -4.22
CA SER A 273 -24.67 4.41 -3.11
C SER A 273 -25.46 3.68 -2.01
N PRO A 274 -26.20 2.58 -2.27
CA PRO A 274 -26.86 1.81 -1.20
C PRO A 274 -25.87 1.20 -0.18
N TYR A 275 -24.59 1.18 -0.49
CA TYR A 275 -23.51 0.62 0.35
C TYR A 275 -22.66 1.71 1.02
N ALA A 276 -22.99 2.99 0.81
CA ALA A 276 -22.32 4.12 1.47
C ALA A 276 -22.54 4.05 2.99
N GLY A 277 -21.45 4.23 3.76
CA GLY A 277 -21.49 4.14 5.22
C GLY A 277 -21.67 2.73 5.80
N THR A 278 -21.81 1.71 4.96
CA THR A 278 -21.87 0.30 5.40
C THR A 278 -20.60 -0.46 4.97
N SER A 279 -20.61 -1.09 3.79
CA SER A 279 -19.40 -1.75 3.26
C SER A 279 -18.45 -0.80 2.52
N ILE A 280 -18.92 0.37 2.08
CA ILE A 280 -18.05 1.45 1.60
C ILE A 280 -18.07 2.55 2.67
N THR A 281 -17.21 2.40 3.67
CA THR A 281 -17.17 3.32 4.82
C THR A 281 -16.40 4.60 4.51
N LYS A 282 -15.55 4.58 3.48
CA LYS A 282 -14.77 5.74 3.08
C LYS A 282 -14.43 5.71 1.59
N VAL A 283 -14.43 6.87 0.95
CA VAL A 283 -13.88 7.08 -0.40
C VAL A 283 -12.72 8.05 -0.29
N ALA A 284 -11.52 7.55 -0.43
CA ALA A 284 -10.29 8.32 -0.35
C ALA A 284 -9.90 8.80 -1.76
N VAL A 285 -10.34 10.00 -2.11
CA VAL A 285 -9.95 10.68 -3.35
C VAL A 285 -8.63 11.39 -3.08
N GLY A 286 -7.53 10.74 -3.43
CA GLY A 286 -6.17 11.24 -3.24
C GLY A 286 -5.86 12.53 -4.02
N SER A 287 -4.58 12.84 -4.18
CA SER A 287 -4.11 13.84 -5.13
C SER A 287 -4.41 13.40 -6.57
N THR A 288 -4.31 14.32 -7.51
CA THR A 288 -4.30 13.96 -8.94
C THR A 288 -3.11 13.06 -9.25
N LEU A 289 -3.20 12.30 -10.35
CA LEU A 289 -2.14 11.37 -10.76
C LEU A 289 -0.76 12.02 -10.76
N ALA A 290 0.20 11.39 -10.07
CA ALA A 290 1.62 11.64 -10.22
C ALA A 290 2.23 10.61 -11.19
N ILE A 291 3.02 11.05 -12.16
CA ILE A 291 3.76 10.16 -13.07
C ILE A 291 5.15 9.95 -12.49
N LEU A 292 5.31 8.85 -11.74
CA LEU A 292 6.55 8.56 -11.03
C LEU A 292 7.62 8.00 -11.98
N PRO A 293 8.87 8.44 -11.86
CA PRO A 293 9.98 7.90 -12.63
C PRO A 293 10.13 6.38 -12.46
N GLY A 294 10.47 5.69 -13.54
CA GLY A 294 10.66 4.23 -13.53
C GLY A 294 9.36 3.41 -13.60
N THR A 295 8.20 4.05 -13.58
CA THR A 295 6.92 3.37 -13.83
C THR A 295 6.71 3.08 -15.32
N PRO A 296 5.92 2.05 -15.67
CA PRO A 296 5.52 1.84 -17.06
C PRO A 296 4.88 3.06 -17.70
N LEU A 297 4.09 3.83 -16.93
CA LEU A 297 3.42 5.03 -17.41
C LEU A 297 4.42 6.12 -17.81
N ALA A 298 5.46 6.33 -17.01
CA ALA A 298 6.52 7.28 -17.35
C ALA A 298 7.25 6.89 -18.65
N SER A 299 7.45 5.59 -18.87
CA SER A 299 8.07 5.08 -20.11
C SER A 299 7.16 5.20 -21.34
N MET A 300 5.85 5.27 -21.14
CA MET A 300 4.84 5.40 -22.20
C MET A 300 4.45 6.86 -22.48
N ALA A 301 4.99 7.82 -21.70
CA ALA A 301 4.52 9.21 -21.74
C ALA A 301 4.61 9.84 -23.13
N GLU A 302 5.73 9.66 -23.84
CA GLU A 302 5.92 10.19 -25.19
C GLU A 302 4.90 9.60 -26.18
N ASP A 303 4.72 8.28 -26.17
CA ASP A 303 3.77 7.58 -27.06
C ASP A 303 2.31 8.01 -26.79
N LEU A 304 2.02 8.42 -25.54
CA LEU A 304 0.71 8.95 -25.13
C LEU A 304 0.56 10.46 -25.36
N GLY A 305 1.55 11.11 -25.97
CA GLY A 305 1.54 12.57 -26.18
C GLY A 305 1.58 13.36 -24.88
N ILE A 306 2.20 12.81 -23.82
CA ILE A 306 2.32 13.45 -22.51
C ILE A 306 3.63 14.21 -22.44
N THR A 307 3.54 15.49 -22.11
CA THR A 307 4.69 16.33 -21.75
C THR A 307 4.88 16.29 -20.24
N LEU A 308 6.02 15.78 -19.79
CA LEU A 308 6.41 15.77 -18.37
C LEU A 308 7.06 17.10 -18.00
N GLY A 309 6.69 17.66 -16.85
CA GLY A 309 7.25 18.90 -16.30
C GLY A 309 8.43 18.68 -15.35
N THR A 310 8.58 19.58 -14.40
CA THR A 310 9.72 19.59 -13.46
C THR A 310 9.55 18.68 -12.25
N ASN A 311 8.34 18.20 -12.01
CA ASN A 311 8.02 17.24 -10.96
C ASN A 311 6.92 16.27 -11.43
N GLU A 312 6.69 15.21 -10.66
CA GLU A 312 5.81 14.12 -11.02
C GLU A 312 4.33 14.47 -11.15
N ASN A 313 3.89 15.61 -10.59
CA ASN A 313 2.52 16.12 -10.72
C ASN A 313 2.36 17.11 -11.88
N ASP A 314 3.47 17.60 -12.40
CA ASP A 314 3.51 18.58 -13.46
C ASP A 314 3.65 17.89 -14.82
N TRP A 315 2.52 17.55 -15.40
CA TRP A 315 2.43 16.92 -16.72
C TRP A 315 1.18 17.40 -17.47
N VAL A 316 1.26 17.39 -18.79
CA VAL A 316 0.17 17.75 -19.71
C VAL A 316 -0.01 16.67 -20.74
N GLY A 317 -1.26 16.26 -20.97
CA GLY A 317 -1.68 15.29 -21.98
C GLY A 317 -3.09 15.65 -22.44
N LEU A 318 -4.04 14.71 -22.39
CA LEU A 318 -5.46 14.97 -22.66
C LEU A 318 -6.06 16.01 -21.68
N SER A 319 -5.48 16.14 -20.50
CA SER A 319 -5.86 17.14 -19.51
C SER A 319 -4.64 17.86 -18.95
N ASN A 320 -4.84 19.05 -18.43
CA ASN A 320 -3.86 19.80 -17.62
C ASN A 320 -4.19 19.67 -16.12
N GLN A 321 -3.32 20.18 -15.27
CA GLN A 321 -3.49 20.07 -13.82
C GLN A 321 -4.76 20.77 -13.32
N THR A 322 -5.14 21.92 -13.87
CA THR A 322 -6.35 22.65 -13.49
C THR A 322 -7.60 21.80 -13.77
N THR A 323 -7.67 21.20 -14.96
CA THR A 323 -8.78 20.32 -15.33
C THR A 323 -8.87 19.11 -14.38
N ARG A 324 -7.74 18.47 -14.07
CA ARG A 324 -7.71 17.32 -13.15
C ARG A 324 -8.15 17.70 -11.73
N LEU A 325 -7.75 18.87 -11.25
CA LEU A 325 -8.18 19.36 -9.94
C LEU A 325 -9.70 19.66 -9.93
N GLN A 326 -10.24 20.18 -11.03
CA GLN A 326 -11.70 20.41 -11.15
C GLN A 326 -12.44 19.07 -11.13
N TRP A 327 -12.05 18.10 -11.95
CA TRP A 327 -12.64 16.75 -11.94
C TRP A 327 -12.59 16.09 -10.57
N ARG A 328 -11.47 16.26 -9.87
CA ARG A 328 -11.32 15.76 -8.51
C ARG A 328 -12.34 16.39 -7.57
N GLN A 329 -12.48 17.69 -7.61
CA GLN A 329 -13.45 18.42 -6.77
C GLN A 329 -14.89 18.00 -7.09
N ASP A 330 -15.24 17.93 -8.38
CA ASP A 330 -16.56 17.51 -8.84
C ASP A 330 -16.92 16.10 -8.40
N LEU A 331 -15.95 15.17 -8.39
CA LEU A 331 -16.17 13.80 -7.93
C LEU A 331 -16.35 13.76 -6.41
N ILE A 332 -15.56 14.51 -5.65
CA ILE A 332 -15.70 14.63 -4.19
C ILE A 332 -17.10 15.13 -3.83
N GLU A 333 -17.54 16.24 -4.43
CA GLU A 333 -18.86 16.82 -4.19
C GLU A 333 -19.99 15.84 -4.52
N HIS A 334 -19.84 15.11 -5.63
CA HIS A 334 -20.82 14.09 -6.03
C HIS A 334 -20.88 12.94 -5.00
N CYS A 335 -19.73 12.42 -4.56
CA CYS A 335 -19.67 11.38 -3.54
C CYS A 335 -20.28 11.84 -2.19
N VAL A 336 -19.97 13.05 -1.75
CA VAL A 336 -20.53 13.63 -0.53
C VAL A 336 -22.05 13.75 -0.63
N LYS A 337 -22.57 14.21 -1.78
CA LYS A 337 -24.02 14.30 -2.04
C LYS A 337 -24.72 12.94 -2.00
N LEU A 338 -24.03 11.86 -2.36
CA LEU A 338 -24.53 10.49 -2.28
C LEU A 338 -24.39 9.86 -0.89
N GLY A 339 -23.85 10.59 0.09
CA GLY A 339 -23.70 10.13 1.47
C GLY A 339 -22.41 9.36 1.75
N TYR A 340 -21.44 9.36 0.84
CA TYR A 340 -20.13 8.80 1.11
C TYR A 340 -19.30 9.68 2.06
N ASN A 341 -18.56 9.04 2.96
CA ASN A 341 -17.54 9.72 3.76
C ASN A 341 -16.29 9.93 2.90
N VAL A 342 -16.03 11.19 2.52
CA VAL A 342 -14.84 11.58 1.73
C VAL A 342 -13.97 12.48 2.60
N PRO A 343 -12.84 12.01 3.14
CA PRO A 343 -11.97 12.82 3.99
C PRO A 343 -11.32 13.96 3.19
N GLU A 344 -11.28 15.16 3.78
CA GLU A 344 -10.74 16.38 3.14
C GLU A 344 -9.25 16.26 2.79
N HIS A 345 -8.49 15.53 3.60
CA HIS A 345 -7.06 15.29 3.41
C HIS A 345 -6.76 13.80 3.39
N VAL A 346 -6.46 13.27 2.23
CA VAL A 346 -5.84 11.96 2.09
C VAL A 346 -4.35 12.18 1.85
N GLY A 347 -3.61 12.47 2.93
CA GLY A 347 -2.17 12.36 2.91
C GLY A 347 -1.75 10.89 2.86
N HIS A 348 -0.61 10.57 2.24
CA HIS A 348 -0.04 9.22 2.22
C HIS A 348 0.06 8.62 3.64
N ASP A 349 0.25 9.49 4.65
CA ASP A 349 0.33 9.13 6.08
C ASP A 349 -1.01 8.63 6.66
N GLN A 350 -2.16 9.05 6.13
CA GLN A 350 -3.47 8.58 6.60
C GLN A 350 -3.90 7.23 6.00
N MET A 351 -3.29 6.80 4.90
CA MET A 351 -3.53 5.46 4.35
C MET A 351 -2.87 4.37 5.22
N MET A 352 -1.74 4.69 5.82
CA MET A 352 -1.01 3.78 6.72
C MET A 352 -1.43 3.94 8.19
N THR A 353 -2.07 5.06 8.54
CA THR A 353 -2.48 5.43 9.89
C THR A 353 -3.99 5.69 9.98
N SER A 354 -4.83 4.74 9.63
CA SER A 354 -6.20 4.77 10.17
C SER A 354 -6.22 4.46 11.69
N GLY A 355 -5.10 4.62 12.32
CA GLY A 355 -4.86 4.67 13.75
C GLY A 355 -3.90 5.82 14.04
N SER A 356 -4.48 6.99 14.33
CA SER A 356 -3.90 8.14 15.05
C SER A 356 -2.59 8.78 14.54
N VAL A 357 -2.75 10.03 14.17
CA VAL A 357 -1.70 11.05 14.25
C VAL A 357 -1.22 11.12 15.70
N ILE A 358 0.04 10.84 15.95
CA ILE A 358 0.71 11.31 17.17
C ILE A 358 0.92 12.81 16.96
N ASN A 359 0.09 13.62 17.60
CA ASN A 359 0.43 15.03 17.82
C ASN A 359 1.56 15.04 18.85
N VAL A 360 2.79 15.30 18.42
CA VAL A 360 3.91 15.69 19.26
C VAL A 360 3.96 17.22 19.26
#